data_a3acd75c45e593b2f57bcbb6348e1230
#
_entry.id   a3acd75c45e593b2f57bcbb6348e1230
#
_cell.length_a   1.000
_cell.length_b   1.000
_cell.length_c   1.000
_cell.angle_alpha   90.00
_cell.angle_beta   90.00
_cell.angle_gamma   90.00
#
_symmetry.space_group_name_H-M   'P 1'
#
loop_
_entity.id
_entity.type
_entity.pdbx_description
1 polymer ?
#
loop_
_entity_poly.entity_id
_entity_poly.type
_entity_poly.pdbx_seq_one_letter_code
_entity_poly.pdbx_strand_id
1 'polypeptide(L)'
;MHAYAEDDDRPTRIPPPWSSEIELGYQSLGGNSDSQTLNTRLAATYVKNQYRHTGEAKFLLAEKDGEEDKRKGSLELQSDMKVNERTYVLGNISYIDDRYGPYFIDFTLATGIGYQLIRRETLQVEVEAGPGYRHQEPNLDEIDDDDIILQEIVDEPILRGSTKLTWKPTKDIELNARITGIAGNSNSTMETELNLTTAINDHVAIRISNTQKLNSWVPDGLEKRDSAMTVNLLFKIQ
;
A
#
# COMPACT_ATOMS: atom_id res chain seq x y z
N MET A 1 -29.44 -1.56 52.72
CA MET A 1 -29.63 -2.01 51.35
C MET A 1 -28.28 -1.76 50.61
N HIS A 2 -27.40 -2.79 50.61
CA HIS A 2 -26.06 -2.69 50.01
C HIS A 2 -26.20 -3.23 48.60
N ALA A 3 -25.96 -2.34 47.61
CA ALA A 3 -25.81 -2.76 46.24
C ALA A 3 -24.40 -3.39 46.09
N TYR A 4 -24.38 -4.66 45.80
CA TYR A 4 -23.17 -5.36 45.35
C TYR A 4 -22.87 -4.85 43.92
N ALA A 5 -21.72 -4.20 43.76
CA ALA A 5 -21.15 -4.00 42.45
C ALA A 5 -20.71 -5.39 41.95
N GLU A 6 -21.32 -5.88 40.88
CA GLU A 6 -20.81 -7.03 40.14
C GLU A 6 -19.48 -6.60 39.51
N ASP A 7 -18.41 -7.18 40.04
CA ASP A 7 -17.07 -7.12 39.47
C ASP A 7 -17.14 -7.90 38.15
N ASP A 8 -17.09 -7.17 37.01
CA ASP A 8 -17.10 -7.73 35.65
C ASP A 8 -15.72 -8.38 35.38
N ASP A 9 -15.53 -9.58 35.95
CA ASP A 9 -14.31 -10.39 35.86
C ASP A 9 -14.23 -11.12 34.51
N ARG A 10 -14.56 -10.41 33.40
CA ARG A 10 -14.30 -10.90 32.08
C ARG A 10 -12.79 -10.78 31.79
N PRO A 11 -12.08 -11.88 31.52
CA PRO A 11 -10.69 -11.82 31.20
C PRO A 11 -10.51 -10.89 30.00
N THR A 12 -9.74 -9.82 30.16
CA THR A 12 -9.34 -8.93 29.08
C THR A 12 -8.65 -9.81 28.01
N ARG A 13 -9.38 -10.10 26.94
CA ARG A 13 -8.84 -10.86 25.81
C ARG A 13 -7.65 -10.07 25.26
N ILE A 14 -6.44 -10.58 25.49
CA ILE A 14 -5.25 -10.04 24.85
C ILE A 14 -5.48 -10.21 23.34
N PRO A 15 -5.49 -9.11 22.55
CA PRO A 15 -5.70 -9.24 21.13
C PRO A 15 -4.62 -10.15 20.54
N PRO A 16 -4.97 -11.00 19.56
CA PRO A 16 -3.98 -11.87 18.92
C PRO A 16 -2.87 -11.02 18.31
N PRO A 17 -1.63 -11.53 18.27
CA PRO A 17 -0.51 -10.80 17.71
C PRO A 17 -0.62 -10.63 16.18
N TRP A 18 -1.55 -11.33 15.55
CA TRP A 18 -1.83 -11.31 14.11
C TRP A 18 -3.15 -10.62 13.79
N SER A 19 -3.13 -9.85 12.71
CA SER A 19 -4.33 -9.39 12.00
C SER A 19 -4.11 -9.53 10.50
N SER A 20 -5.14 -9.95 9.77
CA SER A 20 -5.07 -10.16 8.32
C SER A 20 -6.31 -9.59 7.64
N GLU A 21 -6.13 -9.10 6.43
CA GLU A 21 -7.19 -8.58 5.57
C GLU A 21 -7.08 -9.21 4.19
N ILE A 22 -8.23 -9.56 3.62
CA ILE A 22 -8.37 -9.99 2.23
C ILE A 22 -9.34 -9.04 1.57
N GLU A 23 -8.97 -8.49 0.42
CA GLU A 23 -9.85 -7.65 -0.39
C GLU A 23 -10.05 -8.26 -1.76
N LEU A 24 -11.28 -8.19 -2.23
CA LEU A 24 -11.69 -8.62 -3.56
C LEU A 24 -12.53 -7.52 -4.18
N GLY A 25 -12.14 -7.09 -5.38
CA GLY A 25 -12.90 -6.17 -6.21
C GLY A 25 -13.04 -6.73 -7.62
N TYR A 26 -14.24 -6.66 -8.15
CA TYR A 26 -14.53 -7.03 -9.53
C TYR A 26 -15.42 -5.99 -10.17
N GLN A 27 -15.09 -5.61 -11.38
CA GLN A 27 -15.89 -4.71 -12.21
C GLN A 27 -16.03 -5.32 -13.59
N SER A 28 -17.24 -5.25 -14.15
CA SER A 28 -17.52 -5.62 -15.53
C SER A 28 -18.38 -4.53 -16.16
N LEU A 29 -17.94 -4.02 -17.29
CA LEU A 29 -18.65 -3.05 -18.10
C LEU A 29 -18.89 -3.68 -19.46
N GLY A 30 -20.11 -3.58 -19.96
CA GLY A 30 -20.51 -4.05 -21.28
C GLY A 30 -21.16 -2.94 -22.10
N GLY A 31 -21.05 -2.99 -23.42
CA GLY A 31 -21.63 -1.99 -24.31
C GLY A 31 -20.86 -1.84 -25.61
N ASN A 32 -20.49 -0.61 -25.96
CA ASN A 32 -19.67 -0.36 -27.16
C ASN A 32 -18.22 -0.82 -27.04
N SER A 33 -17.75 -1.02 -25.81
CA SER A 33 -16.52 -1.76 -25.47
C SER A 33 -16.77 -2.56 -24.21
N ASP A 34 -16.28 -3.78 -24.17
CA ASP A 34 -16.36 -4.64 -22.99
C ASP A 34 -15.07 -4.52 -22.18
N SER A 35 -15.19 -4.30 -20.86
CA SER A 35 -14.04 -4.32 -19.98
C SER A 35 -14.34 -5.08 -18.70
N GLN A 36 -13.33 -5.81 -18.21
CA GLN A 36 -13.38 -6.53 -16.95
C GLN A 36 -12.13 -6.22 -16.14
N THR A 37 -12.30 -6.00 -14.85
CA THR A 37 -11.18 -5.74 -13.95
C THR A 37 -11.34 -6.56 -12.69
N LEU A 38 -10.31 -7.33 -12.35
CA LEU A 38 -10.17 -8.04 -11.09
C LEU A 38 -9.04 -7.40 -10.30
N ASN A 39 -9.30 -7.03 -9.06
CA ASN A 39 -8.26 -6.61 -8.14
C ASN A 39 -8.38 -7.38 -6.83
N THR A 40 -7.24 -7.76 -6.28
CA THR A 40 -7.13 -8.46 -5.00
C THR A 40 -6.06 -7.83 -4.16
N ARG A 41 -6.24 -7.84 -2.83
CA ARG A 41 -5.24 -7.44 -1.86
C ARG A 41 -5.26 -8.40 -0.68
N LEU A 42 -4.07 -8.80 -0.27
CA LEU A 42 -3.82 -9.54 0.96
C LEU A 42 -2.93 -8.69 1.84
N ALA A 43 -3.30 -8.48 3.09
CA ALA A 43 -2.46 -7.79 4.05
C ALA A 43 -2.41 -8.55 5.36
N ALA A 44 -1.26 -8.53 6.00
CA ALA A 44 -1.07 -9.13 7.32
C ALA A 44 -0.18 -8.23 8.18
N THR A 45 -0.50 -8.17 9.46
CA THR A 45 0.30 -7.46 10.46
C THR A 45 0.55 -8.39 11.63
N TYR A 46 1.79 -8.46 12.06
CA TYR A 46 2.20 -9.18 13.26
C TYR A 46 2.89 -8.22 14.22
N VAL A 47 2.37 -8.12 15.45
CA VAL A 47 2.93 -7.25 16.48
C VAL A 47 3.25 -8.08 17.73
N LYS A 48 4.52 -8.12 18.10
CA LYS A 48 4.96 -8.80 19.32
C LYS A 48 6.12 -8.03 19.96
N ASN A 49 5.97 -7.70 21.22
CA ASN A 49 6.95 -6.95 22.00
C ASN A 49 7.29 -5.60 21.31
N GLN A 50 8.55 -5.42 20.90
CA GLN A 50 9.05 -4.23 20.23
C GLN A 50 9.01 -4.33 18.70
N TYR A 51 8.57 -5.45 18.13
CA TYR A 51 8.57 -5.70 16.69
C TYR A 51 7.17 -5.56 16.11
N ARG A 52 7.10 -4.95 14.92
CA ARG A 52 5.92 -4.93 14.05
C ARG A 52 6.38 -5.36 12.66
N HIS A 53 5.76 -6.40 12.12
CA HIS A 53 5.98 -6.86 10.76
C HIS A 53 4.69 -6.68 9.98
N THR A 54 4.77 -6.08 8.81
CA THR A 54 3.64 -5.90 7.90
C THR A 54 3.99 -6.49 6.55
N GLY A 55 3.03 -7.14 5.93
CA GLY A 55 3.14 -7.63 4.55
C GLY A 55 1.87 -7.27 3.79
N GLU A 56 2.04 -6.85 2.55
CA GLU A 56 0.95 -6.53 1.64
C GLU A 56 1.27 -7.07 0.26
N ALA A 57 0.33 -7.83 -0.33
CA ALA A 57 0.39 -8.28 -1.72
C ALA A 57 -0.85 -7.77 -2.45
N LYS A 58 -0.67 -7.19 -3.63
CA LYS A 58 -1.75 -6.72 -4.51
C LYS A 58 -1.62 -7.39 -5.88
N PHE A 59 -2.74 -7.67 -6.50
CA PHE A 59 -2.80 -8.14 -7.87
C PHE A 59 -3.94 -7.44 -8.60
N LEU A 60 -3.65 -6.95 -9.81
CA LEU A 60 -4.58 -6.32 -10.73
C LEU A 60 -4.51 -7.03 -12.08
N LEU A 61 -5.66 -7.40 -12.61
CA LEU A 61 -5.84 -7.88 -13.97
C LEU A 61 -6.99 -7.09 -14.60
N ALA A 62 -6.75 -6.47 -15.75
CA ALA A 62 -7.79 -5.85 -16.54
C ALA A 62 -7.75 -6.38 -17.98
N GLU A 63 -8.93 -6.63 -18.52
CA GLU A 63 -9.16 -7.02 -19.90
C GLU A 63 -10.06 -5.98 -20.56
N LYS A 64 -9.80 -5.70 -21.82
CA LYS A 64 -10.59 -4.81 -22.65
C LYS A 64 -10.82 -5.46 -24.02
N ASP A 65 -12.10 -5.54 -24.43
CA ASP A 65 -12.53 -6.15 -25.68
C ASP A 65 -12.00 -7.60 -25.87
N GLY A 66 -11.83 -8.35 -24.74
CA GLY A 66 -11.35 -9.73 -24.70
C GLY A 66 -9.83 -9.88 -24.73
N GLU A 67 -9.08 -8.80 -24.71
CA GLU A 67 -7.61 -8.81 -24.65
C GLU A 67 -7.12 -8.29 -23.29
N GLU A 68 -5.99 -8.84 -22.80
CA GLU A 68 -5.35 -8.37 -21.55
C GLU A 68 -4.82 -6.95 -21.78
N ASP A 69 -5.31 -5.98 -20.97
CA ASP A 69 -4.94 -4.57 -21.03
C ASP A 69 -4.00 -4.16 -19.91
N LYS A 70 -4.13 -4.79 -18.72
CA LYS A 70 -3.24 -4.55 -17.56
C LYS A 70 -3.05 -5.81 -16.75
N ARG A 71 -1.81 -6.06 -16.36
CA ARG A 71 -1.46 -7.08 -15.37
C ARG A 71 -0.33 -6.57 -14.48
N LYS A 72 -0.64 -6.40 -13.20
CA LYS A 72 0.29 -5.87 -12.21
C LYS A 72 0.23 -6.66 -10.91
N GLY A 73 1.36 -7.13 -10.45
CA GLY A 73 1.58 -7.71 -9.14
C GLY A 73 2.44 -6.79 -8.28
N SER A 74 2.20 -6.73 -6.98
CA SER A 74 3.12 -6.08 -6.04
C SER A 74 3.18 -6.80 -4.71
N LEU A 75 4.35 -6.76 -4.08
CA LEU A 75 4.61 -7.27 -2.74
C LEU A 75 5.38 -6.21 -1.96
N GLU A 76 4.87 -5.81 -0.80
CA GLU A 76 5.57 -4.94 0.15
C GLU A 76 5.71 -5.65 1.49
N LEU A 77 6.91 -5.67 2.03
CA LEU A 77 7.22 -6.21 3.35
C LEU A 77 7.94 -5.12 4.16
N GLN A 78 7.50 -4.89 5.39
CA GLN A 78 8.17 -3.96 6.30
C GLN A 78 8.33 -4.60 7.67
N SER A 79 9.48 -4.40 8.26
CA SER A 79 9.81 -4.83 9.62
C SER A 79 10.29 -3.62 10.42
N ASP A 80 9.61 -3.34 11.52
CA ASP A 80 9.89 -2.24 12.43
C ASP A 80 10.36 -2.79 13.78
N MET A 81 11.38 -2.16 14.35
CA MET A 81 11.83 -2.40 15.72
C MET A 81 11.75 -1.09 16.51
N LYS A 82 10.92 -1.06 17.54
CA LYS A 82 10.81 0.09 18.45
C LYS A 82 12.11 0.31 19.22
N VAL A 83 12.63 1.54 19.13
CA VAL A 83 13.79 2.00 19.90
C VAL A 83 13.32 2.70 21.19
N ASN A 84 12.22 3.44 21.11
CA ASN A 84 11.56 4.08 22.25
C ASN A 84 10.04 4.18 22.00
N GLU A 85 9.31 4.93 22.83
CA GLU A 85 7.85 5.02 22.74
C GLU A 85 7.34 5.54 21.40
N ARG A 86 8.09 6.37 20.69
CA ARG A 86 7.67 7.04 19.45
C ARG A 86 8.57 6.75 18.25
N THR A 87 9.80 6.29 18.49
CA THR A 87 10.81 6.09 17.44
C THR A 87 11.01 4.62 17.18
N TYR A 88 11.14 4.25 15.93
CA TYR A 88 11.49 2.90 15.48
C TYR A 88 12.48 2.96 14.33
N VAL A 89 13.26 1.91 14.17
CA VAL A 89 14.04 1.65 12.96
C VAL A 89 13.26 0.70 12.09
N LEU A 90 13.40 0.82 10.78
CA LEU A 90 12.65 0.02 9.82
C LEU A 90 13.54 -0.55 8.72
N GLY A 91 13.11 -1.69 8.19
CA GLY A 91 13.54 -2.24 6.92
C GLY A 91 12.31 -2.48 6.04
N ASN A 92 12.35 -2.04 4.81
CA ASN A 92 11.26 -2.16 3.84
C ASN A 92 11.78 -2.79 2.54
N ILE A 93 11.01 -3.71 2.00
CA ILE A 93 11.22 -4.32 0.69
C ILE A 93 9.94 -4.13 -0.11
N SER A 94 10.07 -3.65 -1.33
CA SER A 94 8.98 -3.54 -2.30
C SER A 94 9.40 -4.19 -3.62
N TYR A 95 8.51 -5.00 -4.18
CA TYR A 95 8.66 -5.63 -5.48
C TYR A 95 7.40 -5.40 -6.30
N ILE A 96 7.56 -4.93 -7.52
CA ILE A 96 6.48 -4.70 -8.48
C ILE A 96 6.83 -5.42 -9.77
N ASP A 97 5.86 -6.18 -10.30
CA ASP A 97 5.83 -6.78 -11.63
C ASP A 97 4.67 -6.11 -12.37
N ASP A 98 4.98 -5.30 -13.39
CA ASP A 98 3.99 -4.52 -14.16
C ASP A 98 4.21 -4.77 -15.66
N ARG A 99 3.40 -5.67 -16.23
CA ARG A 99 3.59 -6.14 -17.61
C ARG A 99 3.43 -5.03 -18.67
N TYR A 100 2.62 -4.02 -18.37
CA TYR A 100 2.26 -2.94 -19.29
C TYR A 100 2.76 -1.58 -18.81
N GLY A 101 3.60 -1.59 -17.77
CA GLY A 101 4.25 -0.38 -17.29
C GLY A 101 5.60 -0.14 -17.98
N PRO A 102 6.17 1.05 -17.84
CA PRO A 102 7.48 1.38 -18.41
C PRO A 102 8.62 0.55 -17.85
N TYR A 103 8.46 0.05 -16.63
CA TYR A 103 9.36 -0.90 -15.98
C TYR A 103 8.62 -2.20 -15.70
N PHE A 104 9.12 -3.29 -16.28
CA PHE A 104 8.59 -4.63 -16.05
C PHE A 104 8.82 -5.08 -14.61
N ILE A 105 10.01 -4.82 -14.07
CA ILE A 105 10.35 -5.09 -12.66
C ILE A 105 10.79 -3.78 -12.00
N ASP A 106 10.26 -3.52 -10.81
CA ASP A 106 10.72 -2.46 -9.92
C ASP A 106 10.92 -3.05 -8.51
N PHE A 107 12.17 -3.19 -8.10
CA PHE A 107 12.55 -3.67 -6.79
C PHE A 107 13.18 -2.54 -5.99
N THR A 108 12.71 -2.37 -4.76
CA THR A 108 13.25 -1.36 -3.82
C THR A 108 13.55 -2.01 -2.48
N LEU A 109 14.73 -1.76 -1.96
CA LEU A 109 15.15 -2.08 -0.60
C LEU A 109 15.48 -0.78 0.13
N ALA A 110 14.85 -0.53 1.28
CA ALA A 110 15.11 0.68 2.07
C ALA A 110 15.25 0.34 3.55
N THR A 111 16.03 1.14 4.25
CA THR A 111 16.11 1.16 5.71
C THR A 111 15.95 2.58 6.20
N GLY A 112 15.56 2.77 7.46
CA GLY A 112 15.37 4.13 7.94
C GLY A 112 14.90 4.23 9.37
N ILE A 113 14.46 5.43 9.70
CA ILE A 113 13.91 5.77 11.01
C ILE A 113 12.48 6.22 10.80
N GLY A 114 11.60 5.73 11.65
CA GLY A 114 10.21 6.16 11.74
C GLY A 114 9.93 6.85 13.06
N TYR A 115 9.02 7.82 13.02
CA TYR A 115 8.59 8.58 14.18
C TYR A 115 7.08 8.73 14.23
N GLN A 116 6.46 8.37 15.36
CA GLN A 116 5.04 8.53 15.62
C GLN A 116 4.75 9.96 16.09
N LEU A 117 4.34 10.83 15.16
CA LEU A 117 3.98 12.24 15.43
C LEU A 117 2.76 12.33 16.34
N ILE A 118 1.71 11.55 16.01
CA ILE A 118 0.47 11.47 16.77
C ILE A 118 0.17 10.00 17.06
N ARG A 119 -0.11 9.69 18.33
CA ARG A 119 -0.42 8.36 18.82
C ARG A 119 -1.65 8.43 19.74
N ARG A 120 -2.83 8.50 19.12
CA ARG A 120 -4.13 8.44 19.79
C ARG A 120 -4.92 7.25 19.23
N GLU A 121 -5.87 6.74 19.97
CA GLU A 121 -6.73 5.63 19.52
C GLU A 121 -7.48 5.99 18.23
N THR A 122 -7.96 7.24 18.13
CA THR A 122 -8.74 7.71 16.99
C THR A 122 -7.90 8.35 15.88
N LEU A 123 -6.63 8.72 16.16
CA LEU A 123 -5.77 9.39 15.18
C LEU A 123 -4.32 8.97 15.40
N GLN A 124 -3.72 8.41 14.37
CA GLN A 124 -2.30 8.06 14.33
C GLN A 124 -1.66 8.70 13.11
N VAL A 125 -0.49 9.29 13.30
CA VAL A 125 0.32 9.84 12.21
C VAL A 125 1.76 9.40 12.42
N GLU A 126 2.33 8.75 11.42
CA GLU A 126 3.71 8.28 11.39
C GLU A 126 4.44 8.89 10.20
N VAL A 127 5.70 9.22 10.38
CA VAL A 127 6.60 9.66 9.31
C VAL A 127 7.85 8.78 9.31
N GLU A 128 8.33 8.45 8.12
CA GLU A 128 9.48 7.59 7.90
C GLU A 128 10.43 8.24 6.90
N ALA A 129 11.73 8.09 7.09
CA ALA A 129 12.72 8.49 6.11
C ALA A 129 13.98 7.63 6.23
N GLY A 130 14.64 7.39 5.08
CA GLY A 130 15.89 6.69 5.06
C GLY A 130 16.44 6.40 3.67
N PRO A 131 17.70 5.97 3.59
CA PRO A 131 18.34 5.57 2.34
C PRO A 131 17.83 4.19 1.89
N GLY A 132 17.97 3.95 0.61
CA GLY A 132 17.64 2.68 0.00
C GLY A 132 18.39 2.45 -1.31
N TYR A 133 18.02 1.40 -1.98
CA TYR A 133 18.51 0.98 -3.26
C TYR A 133 17.34 0.57 -4.13
N ARG A 134 17.39 0.92 -5.42
CA ARG A 134 16.39 0.58 -6.41
C ARG A 134 17.03 -0.13 -7.58
N HIS A 135 16.38 -1.21 -8.03
CA HIS A 135 16.67 -1.95 -9.24
C HIS A 135 15.43 -1.94 -10.11
N GLN A 136 15.54 -1.46 -11.37
CA GLN A 136 14.44 -1.43 -12.32
C GLN A 136 14.87 -2.03 -13.65
N GLU A 137 14.05 -2.93 -14.19
CA GLU A 137 14.20 -3.49 -15.53
C GLU A 137 13.21 -2.82 -16.46
N PRO A 138 13.64 -2.13 -17.53
CA PRO A 138 12.75 -1.47 -18.47
C PRO A 138 11.94 -2.50 -19.26
N ASN A 139 10.73 -2.16 -19.60
CA ASN A 139 9.86 -2.96 -20.46
C ASN A 139 10.08 -2.53 -21.91
N LEU A 140 11.02 -3.19 -22.58
CA LEU A 140 11.41 -2.85 -23.96
C LEU A 140 10.30 -3.07 -25.00
N ASP A 141 9.26 -3.85 -24.68
CA ASP A 141 8.11 -4.06 -25.56
C ASP A 141 7.12 -2.87 -25.53
N GLU A 142 7.16 -2.06 -24.43
CA GLU A 142 6.26 -0.92 -24.19
C GLU A 142 6.99 0.44 -24.29
N ILE A 143 8.30 0.44 -24.56
CA ILE A 143 9.15 1.63 -24.67
C ILE A 143 9.66 1.74 -26.12
N ASP A 144 9.32 2.83 -26.80
CA ASP A 144 9.83 3.11 -28.14
C ASP A 144 11.28 3.63 -28.08
N ASP A 145 12.02 3.51 -29.22
CA ASP A 145 13.41 3.95 -29.34
C ASP A 145 13.62 5.47 -29.08
N ASP A 146 12.55 6.25 -29.23
CA ASP A 146 12.52 7.70 -29.00
C ASP A 146 12.18 8.07 -27.54
N ASP A 147 11.87 7.07 -26.69
CA ASP A 147 11.52 7.30 -25.30
C ASP A 147 12.74 7.70 -24.49
N ILE A 148 12.51 8.64 -23.57
CA ILE A 148 13.56 9.20 -22.72
C ILE A 148 13.88 8.26 -21.52
N ILE A 149 13.13 7.17 -21.29
CA ILE A 149 13.48 6.17 -20.30
C ILE A 149 14.75 5.44 -20.75
N LEU A 150 15.69 5.29 -19.83
CA LEU A 150 16.88 4.48 -20.08
C LEU A 150 16.43 3.06 -20.46
N GLN A 151 16.78 2.62 -21.67
CA GLN A 151 16.59 1.23 -22.11
C GLN A 151 17.52 0.26 -21.38
N GLU A 152 18.21 0.73 -20.35
CA GLU A 152 19.16 -0.01 -19.55
C GLU A 152 18.56 -0.29 -18.16
N ILE A 153 19.03 -1.35 -17.55
CA ILE A 153 18.74 -1.68 -16.15
C ILE A 153 19.21 -0.51 -15.27
N VAL A 154 18.31 -0.03 -14.41
CA VAL A 154 18.61 1.03 -13.45
C VAL A 154 18.97 0.42 -12.12
N ASP A 155 20.18 0.66 -11.67
CA ASP A 155 20.71 0.28 -10.37
C ASP A 155 21.20 1.55 -9.66
N GLU A 156 20.48 2.02 -8.64
CA GLU A 156 20.82 3.30 -8.03
C GLU A 156 20.49 3.39 -6.53
N PRO A 157 21.27 4.20 -5.78
CA PRO A 157 20.88 4.61 -4.44
C PRO A 157 19.69 5.56 -4.49
N ILE A 158 18.78 5.44 -3.52
CA ILE A 158 17.60 6.29 -3.39
C ILE A 158 17.45 6.84 -1.98
N LEU A 159 16.64 7.90 -1.88
CA LEU A 159 16.08 8.35 -0.61
C LEU A 159 14.58 8.06 -0.61
N ARG A 160 14.10 7.31 0.41
CA ARG A 160 12.68 7.03 0.61
C ARG A 160 12.14 7.82 1.78
N GLY A 161 10.99 8.46 1.59
CA GLY A 161 10.20 9.07 2.66
C GLY A 161 8.76 8.60 2.62
N SER A 162 8.12 8.42 3.76
CA SER A 162 6.72 8.04 3.84
C SER A 162 6.01 8.75 4.99
N THR A 163 4.74 9.08 4.78
CA THR A 163 3.83 9.56 5.82
C THR A 163 2.60 8.68 5.81
N LYS A 164 2.21 8.17 6.97
CA LYS A 164 1.03 7.34 7.17
C LYS A 164 0.10 8.02 8.16
N LEU A 165 -1.17 8.14 7.82
CA LEU A 165 -2.23 8.64 8.67
C LEU A 165 -3.33 7.58 8.77
N THR A 166 -3.76 7.27 10.00
CA THR A 166 -4.94 6.47 10.28
C THR A 166 -5.87 7.30 11.16
N TRP A 167 -7.10 7.53 10.69
CA TRP A 167 -8.12 8.27 11.43
C TRP A 167 -9.41 7.45 11.54
N LYS A 168 -9.86 7.24 12.78
CA LYS A 168 -11.08 6.52 13.12
C LYS A 168 -12.09 7.50 13.78
N PRO A 169 -12.87 8.24 12.98
CA PRO A 169 -13.87 9.18 13.53
C PRO A 169 -14.96 8.46 14.30
N THR A 170 -15.28 7.23 13.92
CA THR A 170 -16.21 6.34 14.61
C THR A 170 -15.63 4.92 14.66
N LYS A 171 -16.27 4.01 15.41
CA LYS A 171 -15.86 2.59 15.45
C LYS A 171 -16.00 1.87 14.10
N ASP A 172 -16.90 2.35 13.23
CA ASP A 172 -17.26 1.69 11.99
C ASP A 172 -16.61 2.35 10.76
N ILE A 173 -15.99 3.53 10.93
CA ILE A 173 -15.36 4.28 9.82
C ILE A 173 -13.87 4.47 10.12
N GLU A 174 -13.05 4.08 9.16
CA GLU A 174 -11.60 4.27 9.18
C GLU A 174 -11.13 4.92 7.87
N LEU A 175 -10.37 6.01 7.99
CA LEU A 175 -9.66 6.66 6.89
C LEU A 175 -8.17 6.39 7.05
N ASN A 176 -7.57 5.83 6.01
CA ASN A 176 -6.12 5.67 5.90
C ASN A 176 -5.60 6.51 4.74
N ALA A 177 -4.57 7.29 5.00
CA ALA A 177 -3.82 8.01 3.97
C ALA A 177 -2.35 7.64 4.07
N ARG A 178 -1.72 7.35 2.92
CA ARG A 178 -0.28 7.11 2.81
C ARG A 178 0.26 7.97 1.67
N ILE A 179 1.37 8.63 1.93
CA ILE A 179 2.15 9.31 0.90
C ILE A 179 3.56 8.74 0.97
N THR A 180 4.05 8.20 -0.13
CA THR A 180 5.42 7.67 -0.24
C THR A 180 6.13 8.38 -1.37
N GLY A 181 7.30 8.95 -1.06
CA GLY A 181 8.20 9.55 -2.04
C GLY A 181 9.49 8.75 -2.15
N ILE A 182 9.95 8.52 -3.36
CA ILE A 182 11.25 7.92 -3.66
C ILE A 182 11.99 8.88 -4.58
N ALA A 183 13.15 9.35 -4.14
CA ALA A 183 14.03 10.19 -4.93
C ALA A 183 15.26 9.40 -5.35
N GLY A 184 15.44 9.25 -6.64
CA GLY A 184 16.60 8.64 -7.30
C GLY A 184 17.21 9.58 -8.32
N ASN A 185 18.33 9.20 -8.91
CA ASN A 185 18.98 10.01 -9.95
C ASN A 185 18.26 9.88 -11.30
N SER A 186 17.76 8.67 -11.63
CA SER A 186 17.07 8.39 -12.89
C SER A 186 15.67 8.96 -12.90
N ASN A 187 14.93 8.77 -11.82
CA ASN A 187 13.54 9.22 -11.67
C ASN A 187 13.18 9.38 -10.20
N SER A 188 12.25 10.30 -9.91
CA SER A 188 11.61 10.43 -8.59
C SER A 188 10.13 10.16 -8.71
N THR A 189 9.60 9.41 -7.75
CA THR A 189 8.18 9.03 -7.72
C THR A 189 7.53 9.50 -6.43
N MET A 190 6.25 9.88 -6.52
CA MET A 190 5.41 10.13 -5.36
C MET A 190 4.10 9.37 -5.53
N GLU A 191 3.80 8.50 -4.58
CA GLU A 191 2.55 7.75 -4.53
C GLU A 191 1.71 8.22 -3.35
N THR A 192 0.42 8.44 -3.60
CA THR A 192 -0.58 8.79 -2.59
C THR A 192 -1.68 7.75 -2.62
N GLU A 193 -1.94 7.12 -1.49
CA GLU A 193 -3.05 6.19 -1.28
C GLU A 193 -4.03 6.79 -0.27
N LEU A 194 -5.31 6.82 -0.62
CA LEU A 194 -6.41 7.19 0.27
C LEU A 194 -7.40 6.04 0.33
N ASN A 195 -7.66 5.53 1.53
CA ASN A 195 -8.56 4.41 1.75
C ASN A 195 -9.64 4.81 2.77
N LEU A 196 -10.90 4.75 2.36
CA LEU A 196 -12.06 4.88 3.24
C LEU A 196 -12.67 3.50 3.44
N THR A 197 -12.66 3.03 4.68
CA THR A 197 -13.22 1.72 5.06
C THR A 197 -14.44 1.95 5.95
N THR A 198 -15.56 1.32 5.59
CA THR A 198 -16.79 1.32 6.39
C THR A 198 -17.16 -0.11 6.77
N ALA A 199 -17.19 -0.41 8.06
CA ALA A 199 -17.55 -1.73 8.57
C ALA A 199 -19.03 -2.02 8.35
N ILE A 200 -19.33 -3.21 7.81
CA ILE A 200 -20.69 -3.77 7.77
C ILE A 200 -20.94 -4.59 9.04
N ASN A 201 -19.93 -5.33 9.46
CA ASN A 201 -19.87 -6.08 10.72
C ASN A 201 -18.40 -6.29 11.12
N ASP A 202 -18.17 -7.09 12.18
CA ASP A 202 -16.82 -7.31 12.72
C ASP A 202 -15.84 -7.96 11.73
N HIS A 203 -16.34 -8.67 10.71
CA HIS A 203 -15.53 -9.44 9.77
C HIS A 203 -15.57 -8.88 8.34
N VAL A 204 -16.57 -8.06 7.99
CA VAL A 204 -16.80 -7.59 6.62
C VAL A 204 -16.91 -6.08 6.59
N ALA A 205 -16.25 -5.46 5.64
CA ALA A 205 -16.28 -4.03 5.39
C ALA A 205 -16.31 -3.73 3.87
N ILE A 206 -16.69 -2.53 3.52
CA ILE A 206 -16.49 -1.96 2.18
C ILE A 206 -15.31 -1.00 2.27
N ARG A 207 -14.39 -1.08 1.32
CA ARG A 207 -13.27 -0.15 1.16
C ARG A 207 -13.32 0.54 -0.19
N ILE A 208 -13.26 1.87 -0.15
CA ILE A 208 -13.05 2.71 -1.32
C ILE A 208 -11.61 3.17 -1.28
N SER A 209 -10.85 2.88 -2.32
CA SER A 209 -9.44 3.23 -2.43
C SER A 209 -9.21 4.17 -3.61
N ASN A 210 -8.39 5.19 -3.42
CA ASN A 210 -7.88 6.05 -4.48
C ASN A 210 -6.36 6.07 -4.39
N THR A 211 -5.70 5.63 -5.44
CA THR A 211 -4.24 5.64 -5.58
C THR A 211 -3.86 6.60 -6.68
N GLN A 212 -2.88 7.45 -6.43
CA GLN A 212 -2.30 8.36 -7.41
C GLN A 212 -0.79 8.20 -7.37
N LYS A 213 -0.18 7.97 -8.54
CA LYS A 213 1.26 7.93 -8.72
C LYS A 213 1.69 9.08 -9.61
N LEU A 214 2.64 9.86 -9.16
CA LEU A 214 3.28 10.94 -9.90
C LEU A 214 4.73 10.54 -10.16
N ASN A 215 5.14 10.62 -11.43
CA ASN A 215 6.52 10.43 -11.85
C ASN A 215 7.10 11.79 -12.22
N SER A 216 8.31 12.11 -11.73
CA SER A 216 8.98 13.37 -12.10
C SER A 216 9.29 13.40 -13.60
N TRP A 217 9.47 12.23 -14.16
CA TRP A 217 9.88 12.00 -15.52
C TRP A 217 9.09 10.85 -16.13
N VAL A 218 8.59 11.03 -17.33
CA VAL A 218 7.92 10.02 -18.17
C VAL A 218 8.28 10.29 -19.62
N PRO A 219 8.30 9.26 -20.49
CA PRO A 219 8.46 9.41 -21.92
C PRO A 219 7.46 10.38 -22.55
N ASP A 220 7.81 10.95 -23.69
CA ASP A 220 6.89 11.77 -24.49
C ASP A 220 5.71 10.90 -24.94
N GLY A 221 4.51 11.37 -24.65
CA GLY A 221 3.25 10.64 -24.93
C GLY A 221 2.63 9.93 -23.73
N LEU A 222 3.36 9.75 -22.63
CA LEU A 222 2.82 9.20 -21.39
C LEU A 222 2.41 10.28 -20.37
N GLU A 223 1.40 10.00 -19.56
CA GLU A 223 0.98 10.90 -18.51
C GLU A 223 1.89 10.76 -17.28
N LYS A 224 2.33 11.90 -16.71
CA LYS A 224 3.10 11.93 -15.44
C LYS A 224 2.31 11.44 -14.24
N ARG A 225 1.00 11.32 -14.39
CA ARG A 225 0.08 10.98 -13.31
C ARG A 225 -0.77 9.79 -13.67
N ASP A 226 -0.62 8.72 -12.92
CA ASP A 226 -1.53 7.59 -12.92
C ASP A 226 -2.51 7.72 -11.77
N SER A 227 -3.76 7.37 -11.98
CA SER A 227 -4.77 7.33 -10.93
C SER A 227 -5.65 6.09 -11.07
N ALA A 228 -5.94 5.46 -9.95
CA ALA A 228 -6.87 4.34 -9.87
C ALA A 228 -7.84 4.55 -8.72
N MET A 229 -9.11 4.25 -8.95
CA MET A 229 -10.14 4.22 -7.91
C MET A 229 -10.81 2.86 -7.90
N THR A 230 -10.87 2.24 -6.74
CA THR A 230 -11.47 0.90 -6.58
C THR A 230 -12.48 0.88 -5.44
N VAL A 231 -13.49 0.01 -5.56
CA VAL A 231 -14.43 -0.31 -4.50
C VAL A 231 -14.36 -1.80 -4.26
N ASN A 232 -13.96 -2.19 -3.07
CA ASN A 232 -13.66 -3.57 -2.73
C ASN A 232 -14.49 -4.05 -1.53
N LEU A 233 -14.79 -5.32 -1.52
CA LEU A 233 -15.24 -6.02 -0.33
C LEU A 233 -14.01 -6.49 0.45
N LEU A 234 -13.97 -6.14 1.73
CA LEU A 234 -12.86 -6.44 2.63
C LEU A 234 -13.30 -7.42 3.70
N PHE A 235 -12.53 -8.49 3.88
CA PHE A 235 -12.71 -9.48 4.92
C PHE A 235 -11.58 -9.36 5.94
N LYS A 236 -11.94 -9.21 7.23
CA LYS A 236 -11.02 -9.14 8.37
C LYS A 236 -10.92 -10.51 9.04
N ILE A 237 -9.70 -11.00 9.22
CA ILE A 237 -9.38 -12.24 9.91
C ILE A 237 -8.51 -11.88 11.12
N GLN A 238 -9.04 -12.15 12.31
CA GLN A 238 -8.39 -11.90 13.60
C GLN A 238 -8.19 -13.19 14.37
#